data_652ad93cd247c94bf208a3cf8abb7e7c
#
_entry.id   652ad93cd247c94bf208a3cf8abb7e7c
#
_cell.length_a   1.000
_cell.length_b   1.000
_cell.length_c   1.000
_cell.angle_alpha   90.00
_cell.angle_beta   90.00
_cell.angle_gamma   90.00
#
_symmetry.space_group_name_H-M   'P 1'
#
loop_
_entity.id
_entity.type
_entity.pdbx_description
1 polymer ?
#
loop_
_entity_poly.entity_id
_entity_poly.type
_entity_poly.pdbx_seq_one_letter_code
_entity_poly.pdbx_strand_id
1 'polypeptide(L)' 'MNIEEKVLETLKKSGDAMSAGQIAEQSGIDRKAVDKAMKTLKDTGKIISPKRCFWTAK' A
#
# COMPACT_ATOMS: atom_id res chain seq x y z
N MET A 1 7.87 10.52 8.41
CA MET A 1 6.98 10.02 7.35
C MET A 1 5.71 9.49 7.98
N ASN A 2 4.58 9.74 7.36
CA ASN A 2 3.34 9.14 7.84
C ASN A 2 3.16 7.75 7.23
N ILE A 3 2.12 7.04 7.71
CA ILE A 3 1.88 5.66 7.28
C ILE A 3 1.59 5.58 5.79
N GLU A 4 0.82 6.52 5.27
CA GLU A 4 0.47 6.54 3.84
C GLU A 4 1.71 6.67 2.97
N GLU A 5 2.64 7.53 3.33
CA GLU A 5 3.88 7.70 2.59
C GLU A 5 4.73 6.43 2.65
N LYS A 6 4.78 5.78 3.80
CA LYS A 6 5.53 4.54 3.96
C LYS A 6 4.97 3.42 3.10
N VAL A 7 3.66 3.28 3.08
CA VAL A 7 2.99 2.29 2.24
C VAL A 7 3.25 2.57 0.76
N LEU A 8 3.09 3.82 0.36
CA LEU A 8 3.33 4.23 -1.03
C LEU A 8 4.77 3.96 -1.44
N GLU A 9 5.72 4.29 -0.58
CA GLU A 9 7.13 4.04 -0.85
C GLU A 9 7.41 2.54 -0.99
N THR A 10 6.81 1.72 -0.13
CA THR A 10 6.96 0.27 -0.20
C THR A 10 6.47 -0.25 -1.56
N LEU A 11 5.33 0.24 -2.03
CA LEU A 11 4.80 -0.15 -3.33
C LEU A 11 5.71 0.29 -4.47
N LYS A 12 6.23 1.50 -4.40
CA LYS A 12 7.14 2.01 -5.44
C LYS A 12 8.43 1.20 -5.50
N LYS A 13 8.97 0.83 -4.35
CA LYS A 13 10.20 0.03 -4.28
C LYS A 13 9.99 -1.38 -4.80
N SER A 14 8.82 -1.94 -4.54
CA SER A 14 8.50 -3.29 -5.00
C SER A 14 8.44 -3.39 -6.52
N GLY A 15 7.91 -2.37 -7.17
CA GLY A 15 7.72 -2.37 -8.61
C GLY A 15 6.61 -3.32 -9.10
N ASP A 16 6.06 -4.11 -8.21
CA ASP A 16 5.00 -5.08 -8.51
C ASP A 16 3.81 -4.87 -7.60
N ALA A 17 2.66 -5.40 -8.01
CA ALA A 17 1.46 -5.35 -7.18
C ALA A 17 1.68 -6.18 -5.90
N MET A 18 1.22 -5.66 -4.79
CA MET A 18 1.33 -6.30 -3.48
C MET A 18 -0.01 -6.31 -2.76
N SER A 19 -0.24 -7.38 -2.01
CA SER A 19 -1.41 -7.43 -1.13
C SER A 19 -1.15 -6.62 0.14
N ALA A 20 -2.22 -6.25 0.85
CA ALA A 20 -2.08 -5.52 2.11
C ALA A 20 -1.23 -6.28 3.12
N GLY A 21 -1.35 -7.60 3.17
CA GLY A 21 -0.53 -8.43 4.05
C GLY A 21 0.95 -8.33 3.72
N GLN A 22 1.29 -8.39 2.44
CA GLN A 22 2.67 -8.25 2.00
C GLN A 22 3.22 -6.86 2.32
N ILE A 23 2.43 -5.83 2.11
CA ILE A 23 2.82 -4.46 2.43
C ILE A 23 3.09 -4.31 3.92
N ALA A 24 2.21 -4.84 4.75
CA ALA A 24 2.37 -4.78 6.20
C ALA A 24 3.66 -5.47 6.64
N GLU A 25 3.94 -6.64 6.07
CA GLU A 25 5.14 -7.40 6.39
C GLU A 25 6.41 -6.69 5.93
N GLN A 26 6.41 -6.19 4.71
CA GLN A 26 7.57 -5.51 4.13
C GLN A 26 7.86 -4.16 4.78
N SER A 27 6.81 -3.42 5.13
CA SER A 27 6.97 -2.09 5.72
C SER A 27 7.14 -2.14 7.25
N GLY A 28 6.82 -3.27 7.87
CA GLY A 28 6.84 -3.39 9.33
C GLY A 28 5.73 -2.63 10.02
N ILE A 29 4.67 -2.29 9.30
CA ILE A 29 3.52 -1.56 9.82
C ILE A 29 2.41 -2.57 10.12
N ASP A 30 1.64 -2.30 11.18
CA ASP A 30 0.49 -3.13 11.54
C ASP A 30 -0.50 -3.22 10.38
N ARG A 31 -1.06 -4.41 10.14
CA ARG A 31 -2.01 -4.65 9.06
C ARG A 31 -3.18 -3.67 9.05
N LYS A 32 -3.72 -3.37 10.23
CA LYS A 32 -4.83 -2.43 10.36
C LYS A 32 -4.44 -1.03 9.89
N ALA A 33 -3.24 -0.60 10.26
CA ALA A 33 -2.73 0.70 9.83
C ALA A 33 -2.50 0.73 8.32
N VAL A 34 -2.00 -0.37 7.75
CA VAL A 34 -1.81 -0.49 6.31
C VAL A 34 -3.15 -0.41 5.59
N ASP A 35 -4.17 -1.13 6.05
CA ASP A 35 -5.49 -1.11 5.45
C ASP A 35 -6.06 0.32 5.41
N LYS A 36 -5.92 1.03 6.51
CA LYS A 36 -6.39 2.42 6.63
C LYS A 36 -5.63 3.34 5.66
N ALA A 37 -4.31 3.19 5.63
CA ALA A 37 -3.47 3.99 4.74
C ALA A 37 -3.79 3.71 3.27
N MET A 38 -4.01 2.45 2.93
CA MET A 38 -4.34 2.08 1.56
C MET A 38 -5.68 2.63 1.12
N LYS A 39 -6.66 2.66 2.01
CA LYS A 39 -7.94 3.26 1.71
C LYS A 39 -7.78 4.75 1.37
N THR A 40 -6.99 5.47 2.16
CA THR A 40 -6.70 6.88 1.90
C THR A 40 -5.97 7.07 0.57
N LEU A 41 -4.96 6.24 0.30
CA LEU A 41 -4.20 6.33 -0.94
C LEU A 41 -5.06 6.01 -2.16
N LYS A 42 -5.97 5.05 -2.03
CA LYS A 42 -6.90 4.72 -3.10
C LYS A 42 -7.86 5.89 -3.36
N ASP A 43 -8.40 6.47 -2.30
CA ASP A 43 -9.34 7.59 -2.42
C ASP A 43 -8.69 8.81 -3.06
N THR A 44 -7.41 9.03 -2.82
CA THR A 44 -6.67 10.14 -3.41
C THR A 44 -6.08 9.81 -4.78
N GLY A 45 -6.23 8.57 -5.24
CA GLY A 45 -5.76 8.16 -6.56
C GLY A 45 -4.26 7.93 -6.65
N LYS A 46 -3.58 7.76 -5.52
CA LYS A 46 -2.13 7.52 -5.51
C LYS A 46 -1.76 6.07 -5.74
N ILE A 47 -2.70 5.17 -5.50
CA ILE A 47 -2.52 3.75 -5.79
C ILE A 47 -3.72 3.22 -6.57
N ILE A 48 -3.51 2.12 -7.27
CA ILE A 48 -4.56 1.45 -8.02
C ILE A 48 -4.54 -0.03 -7.66
N SER A 49 -5.66 -0.69 -7.92
CA SER A 49 -5.78 -2.14 -7.71
C SER A 49 -5.92 -2.82 -9.07
N PRO A 50 -4.81 -3.28 -9.67
CA PRO A 50 -4.87 -3.97 -10.96
C PRO A 50 -5.51 -5.34 -10.87
N LYS A 51 -5.47 -5.94 -9.70
CA LYS A 51 -6.08 -7.23 -9.42
C LYS A 51 -6.76 -7.19 -8.06
N ARG A 52 -7.72 -8.08 -7.86
CA ARG A 52 -8.39 -8.22 -6.59
C ARG A 52 -7.37 -8.50 -5.48
N CYS A 53 -7.44 -7.73 -4.42
CA CYS A 53 -6.56 -7.85 -3.24
C CYS A 53 -5.09 -7.47 -3.50
N PHE A 54 -4.77 -6.96 -4.69
CA PHE A 54 -3.43 -6.47 -4.99
C PHE A 54 -3.45 -4.99 -5.31
N TRP A 55 -2.38 -4.31 -4.94
CA TRP A 55 -2.26 -2.86 -5.09
C TRP A 55 -0.91 -2.50 -5.66
N THR A 56 -0.86 -1.45 -6.44
CA THR A 56 0.40 -0.93 -6.96
C THR A 56 0.36 0.60 -6.96
N ALA A 57 1.53 1.22 -6.84
CA ALA A 57 1.64 2.67 -6.92
C ALA A 57 1.32 3.13 -8.34
N LYS A 58 0.52 4.17 -8.41
CA LYS A 58 0.12 4.71 -9.70
C LYS A 58 1.27 5.46 -10.36
#